data_aae8a98e17e8cfd5481c4ae8c9ec66eb
#
_entry.id   aae8a98e17e8cfd5481c4ae8c9ec66eb
#
_cell.length_a   1.000
_cell.length_b   1.000
_cell.length_c   1.000
_cell.angle_alpha   90.00
_cell.angle_beta   90.00
_cell.angle_gamma   90.00
#
_symmetry.space_group_name_H-M   'P 1'
#
loop_
_entity.id
_entity.type
_entity.pdbx_description
1 polymer ?
#
loop_
_entity_poly.entity_id
_entity_poly.type
_entity_poly.pdbx_seq_one_letter_code
_entity_poly.pdbx_strand_id
1 'polypeptide(L)'
;AASDVYKRQEEKMTKTCENLDGEFSNIRAGRANPNLLNRIMVEYYGTPTPMQQVGNISVPEPRIIQINPWEKSLLKAIEKAILASDLGITPTNDGTSIRLVFPELTEERRKELVKDIKKKGEAAKVAVRNVRRDANDTLKKMEKSTDITEDERKEGEEKIQKMTDKYVAKIDKSVENKSKEIMTV
;
A
#
# COMPACT_ATOMS: atom_id res chain seq x y z
N ALA A 1 1.10 -24.55 21.93
CA ALA A 1 -0.31 -24.74 22.26
C ALA A 1 -1.22 -24.12 21.21
N ALA A 2 -2.52 -24.36 21.31
CA ALA A 2 -3.50 -23.83 20.35
C ALA A 2 -3.45 -22.29 20.26
N SER A 3 -3.17 -21.60 21.38
CA SER A 3 -3.02 -20.14 21.38
C SER A 3 -1.89 -19.65 20.49
N ASP A 4 -0.82 -20.40 20.37
CA ASP A 4 0.30 -20.06 19.47
C ASP A 4 -0.09 -20.18 18.01
N VAL A 5 -0.94 -21.14 17.68
CA VAL A 5 -1.49 -21.31 16.32
C VAL A 5 -2.32 -20.10 15.94
N TYR A 6 -3.21 -19.63 16.82
CA TYR A 6 -4.06 -18.45 16.57
C TYR A 6 -3.22 -17.19 16.38
N LYS A 7 -2.24 -16.98 17.24
CA LYS A 7 -1.36 -15.83 17.17
C LYS A 7 -0.58 -15.78 15.85
N ARG A 8 -0.03 -16.92 15.45
CA ARG A 8 0.70 -17.05 14.19
C ARG A 8 -0.19 -16.77 12.99
N GLN A 9 -1.42 -17.27 13.02
CA GLN A 9 -2.38 -17.06 11.94
C GLN A 9 -2.78 -15.59 11.82
N GLU A 10 -3.03 -14.95 12.96
CA GLU A 10 -3.34 -13.53 12.99
C GLU A 10 -2.22 -12.69 12.41
N GLU A 11 -0.97 -12.98 12.77
CA GLU A 11 0.20 -12.30 12.22
C GLU A 11 0.31 -12.45 10.70
N LYS A 12 0.12 -13.67 10.19
CA LYS A 12 0.18 -13.95 8.74
C LYS A 12 -0.96 -13.26 7.98
N MET A 13 -2.18 -13.30 8.49
CA MET A 13 -3.33 -12.66 7.87
C MET A 13 -3.20 -11.15 7.89
N THR A 14 -2.73 -10.57 8.99
CA THR A 14 -2.44 -9.15 9.12
C THR A 14 -1.41 -8.71 8.08
N LYS A 15 -0.32 -9.46 7.94
CA LYS A 15 0.73 -9.16 6.97
C LYS A 15 0.22 -9.21 5.53
N THR A 16 -0.66 -10.15 5.21
CA THR A 16 -1.29 -10.23 3.89
C THR A 16 -2.10 -8.97 3.60
N CYS A 17 -2.89 -8.49 4.55
CA CYS A 17 -3.67 -7.26 4.41
C CYS A 17 -2.77 -6.02 4.30
N GLU A 18 -1.72 -5.95 5.11
CA GLU A 18 -0.75 -4.83 5.05
C GLU A 18 -0.03 -4.78 3.70
N ASN A 19 0.37 -5.93 3.16
CA ASN A 19 1.02 -6.01 1.86
C ASN A 19 0.08 -5.54 0.75
N LEU A 20 -1.20 -5.94 0.81
CA LEU A 20 -2.21 -5.49 -0.15
C LEU A 20 -2.41 -3.98 -0.09
N ASP A 21 -2.55 -3.43 1.11
CA ASP A 21 -2.71 -1.98 1.32
C ASP A 21 -1.47 -1.22 0.82
N GLY A 22 -0.28 -1.78 1.01
CA GLY A 22 0.97 -1.25 0.46
C GLY A 22 0.97 -1.23 -1.07
N GLU A 23 0.53 -2.30 -1.71
CA GLU A 23 0.39 -2.36 -3.17
C GLU A 23 -0.64 -1.35 -3.68
N PHE A 24 -1.78 -1.22 -2.98
CA PHE A 24 -2.82 -0.26 -3.36
C PHE A 24 -2.35 1.19 -3.21
N SER A 25 -1.55 1.49 -2.22
CA SER A 25 -1.02 2.84 -2.03
C SER A 25 -0.10 3.29 -3.17
N ASN A 26 0.48 2.34 -3.91
CA ASN A 26 1.31 2.61 -5.08
C ASN A 26 0.48 2.87 -6.35
N ILE A 27 -0.81 2.58 -6.33
CA ILE A 27 -1.70 2.83 -7.48
C ILE A 27 -2.15 4.27 -7.45
N ARG A 28 -1.83 5.03 -8.48
CA ARG A 28 -2.15 6.45 -8.58
C ARG A 28 -3.59 6.67 -9.02
N ALA A 29 -4.30 7.51 -8.25
CA ALA A 29 -5.68 7.90 -8.55
C ALA A 29 -5.79 9.15 -9.46
N GLY A 30 -4.69 9.58 -10.08
CA GLY A 30 -4.65 10.81 -10.88
C GLY A 30 -4.57 12.08 -10.05
N ARG A 31 -4.47 11.97 -8.73
CA ARG A 31 -4.31 13.10 -7.80
C ARG A 31 -2.86 13.21 -7.34
N ALA A 32 -2.43 14.44 -7.11
CA ALA A 32 -1.11 14.71 -6.56
C ALA A 32 -1.06 14.34 -5.08
N ASN A 33 -0.16 13.43 -4.72
CA ASN A 33 0.05 13.04 -3.34
C ASN A 33 1.50 13.38 -2.94
N PRO A 34 1.73 14.28 -1.99
CA PRO A 34 3.08 14.65 -1.56
C PRO A 34 3.92 13.47 -1.08
N ASN A 35 3.28 12.41 -0.58
CA ASN A 35 3.99 11.20 -0.14
C ASN A 35 4.75 10.49 -1.26
N LEU A 36 4.43 10.75 -2.52
CA LEU A 36 5.18 10.23 -3.66
C LEU A 36 6.63 10.73 -3.69
N LEU A 37 6.91 11.82 -3.02
CA LEU A 37 8.24 12.42 -2.92
C LEU A 37 9.07 11.90 -1.75
N ASN A 38 8.48 11.11 -0.85
CA ASN A 38 9.13 10.69 0.40
C ASN A 38 10.43 9.89 0.21
N ARG A 39 10.55 9.17 -0.90
CA ARG A 39 11.72 8.34 -1.20
C ARG A 39 12.75 9.04 -2.09
N ILE A 40 12.44 10.25 -2.54
CA ILE A 40 13.33 10.99 -3.42
C ILE A 40 14.33 11.77 -2.58
N MET A 41 15.62 11.50 -2.80
CA MET A 41 16.72 12.20 -2.14
C MET A 41 17.29 13.25 -3.06
N VAL A 42 17.50 14.45 -2.52
CA VAL A 42 18.10 15.57 -3.23
C VAL A 42 19.54 15.74 -2.75
N GLU A 43 20.46 15.94 -3.66
CA GLU A 43 21.83 16.22 -3.30
C GLU A 43 21.94 17.64 -2.75
N TYR A 44 22.23 17.72 -1.45
CA TYR A 44 22.37 18.98 -0.73
C TYR A 44 23.80 19.05 -0.15
N TYR A 45 24.62 19.90 -0.75
CA TYR A 45 26.04 20.04 -0.40
C TYR A 45 26.76 18.67 -0.32
N GLY A 46 26.53 17.81 -1.32
CA GLY A 46 27.14 16.49 -1.41
C GLY A 46 26.51 15.41 -0.55
N THR A 47 25.44 15.71 0.19
CA THR A 47 24.76 14.78 1.07
C THR A 47 23.35 14.50 0.55
N PRO A 48 22.95 13.22 0.35
CA PRO A 48 21.58 12.89 0.02
C PRO A 48 20.63 13.33 1.14
N THR A 49 19.65 14.17 0.82
CA THR A 49 18.74 14.77 1.80
C THR A 49 17.30 14.56 1.37
N PRO A 50 16.39 14.17 2.27
CA PRO A 50 14.97 14.03 1.94
C PRO A 50 14.38 15.31 1.37
N MET A 51 13.46 15.17 0.41
CA MET A 51 12.84 16.31 -0.28
C MET A 51 12.21 17.31 0.70
N GLN A 52 11.58 16.82 1.77
CA GLN A 52 10.91 17.64 2.78
C GLN A 52 11.88 18.56 3.55
N GLN A 53 13.16 18.22 3.59
CA GLN A 53 14.18 18.99 4.30
C GLN A 53 14.82 20.10 3.44
N VAL A 54 14.62 20.05 2.14
CA VAL A 54 15.21 21.05 1.22
C VAL A 54 14.22 22.10 0.73
N GLY A 55 12.95 21.93 1.02
CA GLY A 55 11.94 22.88 0.59
C GLY A 55 10.56 22.63 1.19
N ASN A 56 9.65 23.56 0.95
CA ASN A 56 8.26 23.43 1.30
C ASN A 56 7.49 22.75 0.16
N ILE A 57 6.77 21.69 0.48
CA ILE A 57 5.95 20.93 -0.48
C ILE A 57 4.48 21.30 -0.26
N SER A 58 3.81 21.73 -1.32
CA SER A 58 2.40 22.08 -1.28
C SER A 58 1.66 21.47 -2.46
N VAL A 59 0.33 21.39 -2.35
CA VAL A 59 -0.56 20.91 -3.41
C VAL A 59 -1.56 22.02 -3.71
N PRO A 60 -1.19 23.03 -4.55
CA PRO A 60 -2.06 24.17 -4.85
C PRO A 60 -3.31 23.78 -5.61
N GLU A 61 -3.25 22.69 -6.37
CA GLU A 61 -4.37 22.12 -7.12
C GLU A 61 -4.34 20.60 -7.01
N PRO A 62 -5.46 19.89 -7.21
CA PRO A 62 -5.55 18.45 -6.99
C PRO A 62 -4.53 17.59 -7.75
N ARG A 63 -4.00 18.10 -8.87
CA ARG A 63 -3.04 17.38 -9.73
C ARG A 63 -1.67 18.04 -9.80
N ILE A 64 -1.41 19.03 -8.97
CA ILE A 64 -0.13 19.76 -8.99
C ILE A 64 0.54 19.69 -7.64
N ILE A 65 1.79 19.22 -7.63
CA ILE A 65 2.68 19.37 -6.47
C ILE A 65 3.64 20.50 -6.76
N GLN A 66 3.76 21.42 -5.81
CA GLN A 66 4.69 22.53 -5.89
C GLN A 66 5.75 22.41 -4.79
N ILE A 67 7.01 22.51 -5.18
CA ILE A 67 8.15 22.45 -4.28
C ILE A 67 8.83 23.82 -4.29
N ASN A 68 8.82 24.50 -3.15
CA ASN A 68 9.51 25.78 -2.96
C ASN A 68 10.77 25.52 -2.14
N PRO A 69 11.95 25.49 -2.77
CA PRO A 69 13.18 25.22 -2.04
C PRO A 69 13.52 26.39 -1.08
N TRP A 70 14.16 26.06 0.02
CA TRP A 70 14.63 27.07 0.97
C TRP A 70 15.71 27.97 0.34
N GLU A 71 16.48 27.42 -0.61
CA GLU A 71 17.52 28.12 -1.36
C GLU A 71 17.29 27.91 -2.87
N LYS A 72 17.31 28.99 -3.64
CA LYS A 72 17.13 28.93 -5.10
C LYS A 72 18.22 28.08 -5.80
N SER A 73 19.39 27.97 -5.21
CA SER A 73 20.48 27.14 -5.73
C SER A 73 20.11 25.64 -5.77
N LEU A 74 19.08 25.23 -5.02
CA LEU A 74 18.63 23.83 -4.99
C LEU A 74 17.66 23.47 -6.12
N LEU A 75 17.14 24.43 -6.88
CA LEU A 75 16.18 24.15 -7.95
C LEU A 75 16.67 23.09 -8.94
N LYS A 76 17.90 23.22 -9.40
CA LYS A 76 18.49 22.25 -10.35
C LYS A 76 18.69 20.88 -9.72
N ALA A 77 19.10 20.81 -8.46
CA ALA A 77 19.29 19.56 -7.76
C ALA A 77 17.98 18.82 -7.55
N ILE A 78 16.90 19.54 -7.20
CA ILE A 78 15.56 19.00 -7.06
C ILE A 78 15.04 18.48 -8.40
N GLU A 79 15.18 19.26 -9.45
CA GLU A 79 14.77 18.89 -10.81
C GLU A 79 15.48 17.61 -11.25
N LYS A 80 16.79 17.55 -11.06
CA LYS A 80 17.60 16.37 -11.39
C LYS A 80 17.18 15.13 -10.60
N ALA A 81 16.90 15.28 -9.30
CA ALA A 81 16.46 14.19 -8.45
C ALA A 81 15.11 13.61 -8.91
N ILE A 82 14.19 14.47 -9.32
CA ILE A 82 12.86 14.05 -9.84
C ILE A 82 13.01 13.34 -11.18
N LEU A 83 13.84 13.86 -12.08
CA LEU A 83 14.08 13.22 -13.37
C LEU A 83 14.74 11.85 -13.24
N ALA A 84 15.62 11.69 -12.25
CA ALA A 84 16.28 10.41 -11.97
C ALA A 84 15.37 9.40 -11.24
N SER A 85 14.24 9.85 -10.69
CA SER A 85 13.30 9.01 -9.98
C SER A 85 12.38 8.25 -10.95
N ASP A 86 11.63 7.30 -10.41
CA ASP A 86 10.65 6.50 -11.15
C ASP A 86 9.26 7.13 -11.20
N LEU A 87 9.11 8.41 -10.82
CA LEU A 87 7.82 9.11 -10.87
C LEU A 87 7.25 9.21 -12.28
N GLY A 88 8.11 9.31 -13.30
CA GLY A 88 7.67 9.44 -14.68
C GLY A 88 7.02 10.78 -15.01
N ILE A 89 7.23 11.79 -14.18
CA ILE A 89 6.71 13.16 -14.33
C ILE A 89 7.86 14.10 -14.62
N THR A 90 7.74 14.90 -15.68
CA THR A 90 8.74 15.92 -16.01
C THR A 90 8.49 17.17 -15.17
N PRO A 91 9.45 17.58 -14.32
CA PRO A 91 9.30 18.79 -13.51
C PRO A 91 9.39 20.05 -14.37
N THR A 92 8.65 21.09 -13.98
CA THR A 92 8.73 22.42 -14.56
C THR A 92 9.35 23.39 -13.56
N ASN A 93 10.40 24.08 -13.97
CA ASN A 93 11.12 25.05 -13.14
C ASN A 93 10.80 26.47 -13.62
N ASP A 94 10.17 27.28 -12.77
CA ASP A 94 9.82 28.68 -13.08
C ASP A 94 10.85 29.69 -12.54
N GLY A 95 11.99 29.21 -12.01
CA GLY A 95 13.02 30.04 -11.42
C GLY A 95 12.87 30.26 -9.92
N THR A 96 11.73 29.95 -9.35
CA THR A 96 11.43 30.10 -7.90
C THR A 96 10.91 28.81 -7.28
N SER A 97 10.26 27.97 -8.05
CA SER A 97 9.68 26.71 -7.59
C SER A 97 9.74 25.64 -8.67
N ILE A 98 9.58 24.39 -8.24
CA ILE A 98 9.42 23.23 -9.11
C ILE A 98 7.97 22.79 -9.04
N ARG A 99 7.34 22.61 -10.20
CA ARG A 99 5.97 22.11 -10.32
C ARG A 99 5.92 20.76 -10.98
N LEU A 100 5.12 19.86 -10.40
CA LEU A 100 4.84 18.53 -10.94
C LEU A 100 3.37 18.45 -11.28
N VAL A 101 3.05 18.34 -12.58
CA VAL A 101 1.66 18.22 -13.03
C VAL A 101 1.39 16.75 -13.32
N PHE A 102 0.45 16.16 -12.57
CA PHE A 102 0.04 14.77 -12.76
C PHE A 102 -1.06 14.70 -13.80
N PRO A 103 -0.91 13.83 -14.83
CA PRO A 103 -1.93 13.71 -15.85
C PRO A 103 -3.21 13.13 -15.29
N GLU A 104 -4.35 13.54 -15.84
CA GLU A 104 -5.65 13.00 -15.50
C GLU A 104 -5.76 11.56 -16.03
N LEU A 105 -6.34 10.66 -15.23
CA LEU A 105 -6.59 9.30 -15.68
C LEU A 105 -7.76 9.29 -16.68
N THR A 106 -7.57 8.59 -17.79
CA THR A 106 -8.66 8.33 -18.73
C THR A 106 -9.67 7.35 -18.11
N GLU A 107 -10.91 7.37 -18.54
CA GLU A 107 -11.93 6.42 -18.10
C GLU A 107 -11.50 4.97 -18.37
N GLU A 108 -10.91 4.73 -19.52
CA GLU A 108 -10.37 3.41 -19.88
C GLU A 108 -9.29 2.94 -18.90
N ARG A 109 -8.33 3.83 -18.56
CA ARG A 109 -7.26 3.51 -17.62
C ARG A 109 -7.81 3.27 -16.22
N ARG A 110 -8.83 4.01 -15.79
CA ARG A 110 -9.50 3.79 -14.51
C ARG A 110 -10.12 2.40 -14.41
N LYS A 111 -10.79 1.97 -15.47
CA LYS A 111 -11.39 0.63 -15.56
C LYS A 111 -10.34 -0.48 -15.47
N GLU A 112 -9.20 -0.31 -16.14
CA GLU A 112 -8.09 -1.25 -16.05
C GLU A 112 -7.52 -1.34 -14.64
N LEU A 113 -7.33 -0.20 -13.98
CA LEU A 113 -6.83 -0.15 -12.61
C LEU A 113 -7.78 -0.82 -11.62
N VAL A 114 -9.09 -0.60 -11.75
CA VAL A 114 -10.10 -1.26 -10.91
C VAL A 114 -10.06 -2.77 -11.11
N LYS A 115 -9.92 -3.22 -12.34
CA LYS A 115 -9.79 -4.65 -12.66
C LYS A 115 -8.56 -5.27 -11.99
N ASP A 116 -7.44 -4.57 -12.02
CA ASP A 116 -6.21 -5.00 -11.35
C ASP A 116 -6.35 -5.02 -9.82
N ILE A 117 -7.01 -4.01 -9.26
CA ILE A 117 -7.30 -3.92 -7.82
C ILE A 117 -8.14 -5.13 -7.38
N LYS A 118 -9.19 -5.47 -8.11
CA LYS A 118 -10.03 -6.63 -7.81
C LYS A 118 -9.26 -7.93 -7.90
N LYS A 119 -8.40 -8.07 -8.90
CA LYS A 119 -7.55 -9.25 -9.07
C LYS A 119 -6.58 -9.42 -7.90
N LYS A 120 -5.95 -8.35 -7.46
CA LYS A 120 -5.05 -8.36 -6.30
C LYS A 120 -5.79 -8.70 -5.02
N GLY A 121 -7.01 -8.18 -4.87
CA GLY A 121 -7.88 -8.51 -3.75
C GLY A 121 -8.23 -10.00 -3.70
N GLU A 122 -8.58 -10.60 -4.82
CA GLU A 122 -8.87 -12.04 -4.90
C GLU A 122 -7.64 -12.88 -4.54
N ALA A 123 -6.46 -12.50 -5.02
CA ALA A 123 -5.21 -13.18 -4.67
C ALA A 123 -4.93 -13.09 -3.16
N ALA A 124 -5.18 -11.95 -2.54
CA ALA A 124 -5.02 -11.77 -1.10
C ALA A 124 -6.00 -12.64 -0.30
N LYS A 125 -7.25 -12.76 -0.75
CA LYS A 125 -8.24 -13.66 -0.12
C LYS A 125 -7.82 -15.12 -0.21
N VAL A 126 -7.28 -15.54 -1.34
CA VAL A 126 -6.73 -16.90 -1.50
C VAL A 126 -5.60 -17.13 -0.52
N ALA A 127 -4.70 -16.17 -0.34
CA ALA A 127 -3.62 -16.26 0.63
C ALA A 127 -4.15 -16.41 2.06
N VAL A 128 -5.17 -15.64 2.44
CA VAL A 128 -5.81 -15.74 3.76
C VAL A 128 -6.46 -17.11 3.96
N ARG A 129 -7.13 -17.64 2.96
CA ARG A 129 -7.75 -18.97 3.01
C ARG A 129 -6.71 -20.09 3.12
N ASN A 130 -5.55 -19.93 2.47
CA ASN A 130 -4.45 -20.89 2.59
C ASN A 130 -3.88 -20.88 4.02
N VAL A 131 -3.76 -19.71 4.63
CA VAL A 131 -3.34 -19.55 6.03
C VAL A 131 -4.34 -20.29 6.94
N ARG A 132 -5.64 -20.14 6.71
CA ARG A 132 -6.68 -20.89 7.44
C ARG A 132 -6.51 -22.40 7.29
N ARG A 133 -6.29 -22.87 6.08
CA ARG A 133 -6.11 -24.30 5.79
C ARG A 133 -4.92 -24.86 6.56
N ASP A 134 -3.80 -24.18 6.54
CA ASP A 134 -2.58 -24.60 7.26
C ASP A 134 -2.83 -24.63 8.77
N ALA A 135 -3.56 -23.68 9.31
CA ALA A 135 -3.93 -23.63 10.72
C ALA A 135 -4.81 -24.82 11.11
N ASN A 136 -5.82 -25.12 10.30
CA ASN A 136 -6.71 -26.26 10.54
C ASN A 136 -5.94 -27.60 10.46
N ASP A 137 -5.00 -27.71 9.53
CA ASP A 137 -4.14 -28.90 9.42
C ASP A 137 -3.26 -29.06 10.66
N THR A 138 -2.73 -27.96 11.19
CA THR A 138 -1.94 -27.97 12.43
C THR A 138 -2.78 -28.43 13.61
N LEU A 139 -4.02 -27.94 13.74
CA LEU A 139 -4.92 -28.36 14.83
C LEU A 139 -5.27 -29.85 14.74
N LYS A 140 -5.48 -30.37 13.54
CA LYS A 140 -5.72 -31.80 13.33
C LYS A 140 -4.53 -32.65 13.74
N LYS A 141 -3.31 -32.21 13.45
CA LYS A 141 -2.08 -32.89 13.87
C LYS A 141 -1.94 -32.89 15.39
N MET A 142 -2.27 -31.77 16.04
CA MET A 142 -2.23 -31.64 17.50
C MET A 142 -3.25 -32.54 18.17
N GLU A 143 -4.43 -32.74 17.59
CA GLU A 143 -5.42 -33.69 18.07
C GLU A 143 -4.91 -35.13 17.96
N LYS A 144 -4.30 -35.49 16.83
CA LYS A 144 -3.72 -36.85 16.63
C LYS A 144 -2.60 -37.15 17.61
N SER A 145 -1.79 -36.16 17.96
CA SER A 145 -0.72 -36.31 18.96
C SER A 145 -1.21 -36.15 20.41
N THR A 146 -2.49 -36.03 20.60
CA THR A 146 -3.14 -35.84 21.91
C THR A 146 -2.73 -34.58 22.67
N ASP A 147 -2.17 -33.60 21.96
CA ASP A 147 -1.84 -32.29 22.53
C ASP A 147 -3.09 -31.47 22.83
N ILE A 148 -4.15 -31.69 22.06
CA ILE A 148 -5.47 -31.10 22.26
C ILE A 148 -6.56 -32.17 22.09
N THR A 149 -7.74 -31.90 22.67
CA THR A 149 -8.92 -32.74 22.55
C THR A 149 -9.66 -32.48 21.24
N GLU A 150 -10.62 -33.36 20.88
CA GLU A 150 -11.52 -33.13 19.75
C GLU A 150 -12.32 -31.84 19.90
N ASP A 151 -12.84 -31.58 21.12
CA ASP A 151 -13.60 -30.36 21.39
C ASP A 151 -12.75 -29.11 21.26
N GLU A 152 -11.51 -29.16 21.73
CA GLU A 152 -10.56 -28.06 21.55
C GLU A 152 -10.21 -27.82 20.08
N ARG A 153 -10.10 -28.89 19.27
CA ARG A 153 -9.88 -28.77 17.83
C ARG A 153 -11.07 -28.08 17.14
N LYS A 154 -12.30 -28.52 17.46
CA LYS A 154 -13.51 -27.93 16.88
C LYS A 154 -13.65 -26.44 17.26
N GLU A 155 -13.40 -26.12 18.51
CA GLU A 155 -13.43 -24.74 18.99
C GLU A 155 -12.37 -23.88 18.31
N GLY A 156 -11.16 -24.45 18.10
CA GLY A 156 -10.08 -23.79 17.40
C GLY A 156 -10.40 -23.53 15.95
N GLU A 157 -10.96 -24.49 15.24
CA GLU A 157 -11.39 -24.33 13.85
C GLU A 157 -12.44 -23.23 13.69
N GLU A 158 -13.35 -23.11 14.67
CA GLU A 158 -14.34 -22.03 14.70
C GLU A 158 -13.69 -20.65 14.87
N LYS A 159 -12.72 -20.54 15.79
CA LYS A 159 -11.97 -19.29 16.00
C LYS A 159 -11.20 -18.88 14.75
N ILE A 160 -10.55 -19.84 14.10
CA ILE A 160 -9.81 -19.60 12.86
C ILE A 160 -10.74 -19.17 11.74
N GLN A 161 -11.95 -19.74 11.65
CA GLN A 161 -12.93 -19.34 10.66
C GLN A 161 -13.41 -17.90 10.89
N LYS A 162 -13.68 -17.51 12.11
CA LYS A 162 -14.06 -16.13 12.46
C LYS A 162 -12.94 -15.14 12.13
N MET A 163 -11.70 -15.52 12.41
CA MET A 163 -10.53 -14.73 12.07
C MET A 163 -10.41 -14.57 10.54
N THR A 164 -10.57 -15.65 9.79
CA THR A 164 -10.56 -15.66 8.32
C THR A 164 -11.62 -14.71 7.76
N ASP A 165 -12.85 -14.81 8.26
CA ASP A 165 -13.96 -13.96 7.83
C ASP A 165 -13.66 -12.47 8.08
N LYS A 166 -13.06 -12.16 9.22
CA LYS A 166 -12.63 -10.79 9.57
C LYS A 166 -11.64 -10.23 8.56
N TYR A 167 -10.61 -10.99 8.21
CA TYR A 167 -9.57 -10.53 7.29
C TYR A 167 -10.04 -10.51 5.84
N VAL A 168 -10.89 -11.44 5.43
CA VAL A 168 -11.55 -11.40 4.11
C VAL A 168 -12.41 -10.14 3.98
N ALA A 169 -13.17 -9.79 5.02
CA ALA A 169 -13.95 -8.55 5.04
C ALA A 169 -13.07 -7.30 4.95
N LYS A 170 -11.92 -7.28 5.62
CA LYS A 170 -10.94 -6.18 5.51
C LYS A 170 -10.42 -6.03 4.09
N ILE A 171 -10.11 -7.15 3.42
CA ILE A 171 -9.64 -7.14 2.03
C ILE A 171 -10.72 -6.59 1.11
N ASP A 172 -11.97 -7.05 1.26
CA ASP A 172 -13.09 -6.56 0.47
C ASP A 172 -13.29 -5.06 0.64
N LYS A 173 -13.14 -4.56 1.86
CA LYS A 173 -13.24 -3.12 2.15
C LYS A 173 -12.11 -2.32 1.52
N SER A 174 -10.88 -2.82 1.59
CA SER A 174 -9.73 -2.19 0.93
C SER A 174 -9.93 -2.12 -0.58
N VAL A 175 -10.43 -3.18 -1.20
CA VAL A 175 -10.75 -3.22 -2.63
C VAL A 175 -11.84 -2.20 -2.97
N GLU A 176 -12.91 -2.17 -2.20
CA GLU A 176 -14.01 -1.22 -2.40
C GLU A 176 -13.53 0.23 -2.30
N ASN A 177 -12.80 0.55 -1.23
CA ASN A 177 -12.30 1.90 -0.98
C ASN A 177 -11.36 2.36 -2.10
N LYS A 178 -10.42 1.52 -2.51
CA LYS A 178 -9.47 1.86 -3.57
C LYS A 178 -10.16 1.98 -4.92
N SER A 179 -11.10 1.10 -5.21
CA SER A 179 -11.89 1.16 -6.46
C SER A 179 -12.69 2.45 -6.55
N LYS A 180 -13.31 2.89 -5.45
CA LYS A 180 -14.02 4.17 -5.38
C LYS A 180 -13.07 5.35 -5.59
N GLU A 181 -11.91 5.33 -4.95
CA GLU A 181 -10.89 6.35 -5.11
C GLU A 181 -10.48 6.52 -6.57
N ILE A 182 -10.24 5.41 -7.27
CA ILE A 182 -9.85 5.42 -8.69
C ILE A 182 -10.99 5.94 -9.58
N MET A 183 -12.22 5.56 -9.30
CA MET A 183 -13.39 5.94 -10.12
C MET A 183 -13.93 7.34 -9.81
N THR A 184 -13.52 7.94 -8.71
CA THR A 184 -13.92 9.30 -8.33
C THR A 184 -13.10 10.32 -9.12
N VAL A 185 -13.81 11.24 -9.78
CA VAL A 185 -13.17 12.29 -10.58
C VAL A 185 -12.80 13.50 -9.69
#